data_88a825ecffdb5da96fea4bc68a961098
#
_entry.id   88a825ecffdb5da96fea4bc68a961098
#
_cell.length_a   1.000
_cell.length_b   1.000
_cell.length_c   1.000
_cell.angle_alpha   90.00
_cell.angle_beta   90.00
_cell.angle_gamma   90.00
#
_symmetry.space_group_name_H-M   'P 1'
#
loop_
_entity.id
_entity.type
_entity.pdbx_description
1 polymer ?
#
loop_
_entity_poly.entity_id
_entity_poly.type
_entity_poly.pdbx_seq_one_letter_code
_entity_poly.pdbx_strand_id
1 'polypeptide(L)'
;RLMSELPTDYQKFIHKSRYARWIDEENRRETWNETVSRFFNFMVDHVKYTTDVDLSKNDTIKQVKQAILQLQVMPSMRSLMTAGPALKRENIAGYNCSYIPIDNPKSFDEVLYILMNGTGVGFSVERQYINSVADSKEGWARSFKDLIGYLYSNRVPKLDFSKIRPAGERLKTFGGRASGPQPLQDLFEFTTGVFKNAQGRKLSSIECHDIVCKTGEVVVVGGVRRSALLSLSNLTDDRMRSAKSGDWWHMYPHRALANNSVAYTETPNPSSFMKEWLALYESKSGERGIFNRVAANAKATSNGRRQEHGDFGTNPCSEIILRPNQFCNLSEVVCRSSDTVKILQRKAELASILGTLQATLTDFKYLRTRWRSNTEEERLLGVSLTGIMDCAVLHRSDSDKTLKLLKDTVIATNKKWADLLGIPQSTATTCVKPSGTVSQLTDSASGIHARHAPYYVRTVRGDVKDSLTQFLMNQNIPNEPDFNNPSNTVVFSFPFKSPDAAICRTDMKALEQLHVWKRFSDHWCEHKPSVTVSVKEHEWVEVGNWCYSNFDSLSGISFLPFSDHSYRQAPYQDSTKQEYKKLCAAMPDAIDWKEFDNYEKEDNTKASQELACSAGVCEVVDI
;
A
#
# COMPACT_ATOMS: atom_id res chain seq x y z
N ARG A 1 10.08 12.10 -29.82
CA ARG A 1 10.57 10.71 -29.62
C ARG A 1 9.77 10.10 -28.47
N LEU A 2 9.04 9.04 -28.75
CA LEU A 2 8.36 8.26 -27.72
C LEU A 2 9.42 7.65 -26.80
N MET A 3 9.32 7.89 -25.47
CA MET A 3 10.24 7.30 -24.51
C MET A 3 10.03 5.78 -24.50
N SER A 4 11.05 5.04 -24.88
CA SER A 4 11.07 3.57 -24.77
C SER A 4 11.75 3.09 -23.49
N GLU A 5 12.45 3.98 -22.80
CA GLU A 5 13.21 3.69 -21.58
C GLU A 5 12.88 4.69 -20.47
N LEU A 6 13.06 4.24 -19.23
CA LEU A 6 12.89 5.09 -18.05
C LEU A 6 13.97 6.20 -18.01
N PRO A 7 13.64 7.40 -17.49
CA PRO A 7 14.51 8.57 -17.61
C PRO A 7 15.84 8.49 -16.84
N THR A 8 15.84 7.91 -15.62
CA THR A 8 17.01 7.88 -14.74
C THR A 8 17.42 6.47 -14.36
N ASP A 9 18.68 6.30 -13.96
CA ASP A 9 19.19 5.00 -13.49
C ASP A 9 18.49 4.53 -12.22
N TYR A 10 18.11 5.45 -11.32
CA TYR A 10 17.33 5.09 -10.13
C TYR A 10 15.95 4.53 -10.50
N GLN A 11 15.26 5.14 -11.47
CA GLN A 11 13.98 4.62 -11.98
C GLN A 11 14.14 3.26 -12.65
N LYS A 12 15.19 3.07 -13.43
CA LYS A 12 15.53 1.76 -14.02
C LYS A 12 15.82 0.72 -12.95
N PHE A 13 16.52 1.09 -11.89
CA PHE A 13 16.75 0.23 -10.73
C PHE A 13 15.43 -0.17 -10.05
N ILE A 14 14.54 0.76 -9.79
CA ILE A 14 13.22 0.47 -9.19
C ILE A 14 12.41 -0.47 -10.08
N HIS A 15 12.40 -0.24 -11.39
CA HIS A 15 11.73 -1.14 -12.33
C HIS A 15 12.31 -2.56 -12.28
N LYS A 16 13.62 -2.69 -12.40
CA LYS A 16 14.28 -4.01 -12.38
C LYS A 16 14.06 -4.75 -11.07
N SER A 17 14.14 -4.07 -9.94
CA SER A 17 14.01 -4.70 -8.62
C SER A 17 12.57 -4.99 -8.21
N ARG A 18 11.58 -4.23 -8.70
CA ARG A 18 10.20 -4.29 -8.21
C ARG A 18 9.16 -4.76 -9.23
N TYR A 19 9.29 -4.41 -10.50
CA TYR A 19 8.25 -4.62 -11.51
C TYR A 19 8.61 -5.64 -12.57
N ALA A 20 9.89 -5.76 -12.93
CA ALA A 20 10.34 -6.64 -14.01
C ALA A 20 10.19 -8.10 -13.60
N ARG A 21 9.50 -8.87 -14.44
CA ARG A 21 9.37 -10.33 -14.30
C ARG A 21 10.48 -11.02 -15.07
N TRP A 22 10.75 -12.26 -14.69
CA TRP A 22 11.70 -13.12 -15.38
C TRP A 22 11.09 -13.74 -16.65
N ILE A 23 11.87 -13.71 -17.73
CA ILE A 23 11.53 -14.34 -19.03
C ILE A 23 12.37 -15.62 -19.15
N ASP A 24 11.74 -16.78 -18.96
CA ASP A 24 12.45 -18.07 -18.95
C ASP A 24 13.16 -18.38 -20.30
N GLU A 25 12.54 -18.04 -21.42
CA GLU A 25 13.09 -18.31 -22.76
C GLU A 25 14.35 -17.50 -23.07
N GLU A 26 14.49 -16.32 -22.44
CA GLU A 26 15.60 -15.41 -22.68
C GLU A 26 16.58 -15.32 -21.50
N ASN A 27 16.29 -15.97 -20.38
CA ASN A 27 17.09 -15.95 -19.15
C ASN A 27 17.44 -14.52 -18.69
N ARG A 28 16.46 -13.64 -18.65
CA ARG A 28 16.60 -12.25 -18.20
C ARG A 28 15.31 -11.70 -17.61
N ARG A 29 15.41 -10.56 -16.93
CA ARG A 29 14.25 -9.78 -16.53
C ARG A 29 13.73 -8.92 -17.68
N GLU A 30 12.46 -8.55 -17.60
CA GLU A 30 11.77 -7.67 -18.54
C GLU A 30 12.42 -6.29 -18.66
N THR A 31 12.28 -5.70 -19.86
CA THR A 31 12.40 -4.25 -20.07
C THR A 31 11.12 -3.54 -19.63
N TRP A 32 11.16 -2.22 -19.49
CA TRP A 32 9.97 -1.42 -19.15
C TRP A 32 8.83 -1.61 -20.16
N ASN A 33 9.14 -1.59 -21.43
CA ASN A 33 8.15 -1.82 -22.48
C ASN A 33 7.50 -3.23 -22.38
N GLU A 34 8.29 -4.24 -22.09
CA GLU A 34 7.80 -5.60 -21.90
C GLU A 34 6.89 -5.73 -20.68
N THR A 35 7.24 -5.06 -19.58
CA THR A 35 6.38 -5.02 -18.37
C THR A 35 5.03 -4.39 -18.68
N VAL A 36 4.99 -3.25 -19.35
CA VAL A 36 3.74 -2.57 -19.71
C VAL A 36 2.93 -3.40 -20.72
N SER A 37 3.58 -4.02 -21.69
CA SER A 37 2.92 -4.89 -22.67
C SER A 37 2.30 -6.12 -22.02
N ARG A 38 2.98 -6.73 -21.05
CA ARG A 38 2.43 -7.87 -20.28
C ARG A 38 1.15 -7.46 -19.55
N PHE A 39 1.13 -6.29 -18.91
CA PHE A 39 -0.06 -5.76 -18.24
C PHE A 39 -1.23 -5.57 -19.23
N PHE A 40 -1.01 -4.92 -20.35
CA PHE A 40 -2.06 -4.66 -21.33
C PHE A 40 -2.57 -5.92 -22.01
N ASN A 41 -1.70 -6.83 -22.38
CA ASN A 41 -2.11 -8.11 -22.97
C ASN A 41 -3.01 -8.88 -22.00
N PHE A 42 -2.63 -8.95 -20.74
CA PHE A 42 -3.46 -9.57 -19.71
C PHE A 42 -4.81 -8.88 -19.57
N MET A 43 -4.84 -7.55 -19.45
CA MET A 43 -6.08 -6.80 -19.21
C MET A 43 -7.04 -6.88 -20.39
N VAL A 44 -6.53 -6.78 -21.62
CA VAL A 44 -7.36 -6.91 -22.83
C VAL A 44 -8.00 -8.32 -22.90
N ASP A 45 -7.24 -9.36 -22.66
CA ASP A 45 -7.74 -10.73 -22.64
C ASP A 45 -8.75 -10.96 -21.51
N HIS A 46 -8.46 -10.43 -20.32
CA HIS A 46 -9.33 -10.56 -19.17
C HIS A 46 -10.67 -9.83 -19.37
N VAL A 47 -10.64 -8.62 -19.87
CA VAL A 47 -11.86 -7.84 -20.18
C VAL A 47 -12.69 -8.55 -21.23
N LYS A 48 -12.07 -9.08 -22.28
CA LYS A 48 -12.78 -9.85 -23.31
C LYS A 48 -13.44 -11.10 -22.72
N TYR A 49 -12.70 -11.82 -21.86
CA TYR A 49 -13.22 -13.02 -21.20
C TYR A 49 -14.40 -12.73 -20.27
N THR A 50 -14.35 -11.62 -19.52
CA THR A 50 -15.36 -11.30 -18.49
C THR A 50 -16.54 -10.48 -18.99
N THR A 51 -16.37 -9.71 -20.07
CA THR A 51 -17.38 -8.75 -20.57
C THR A 51 -17.76 -8.95 -22.03
N ASP A 52 -17.10 -9.84 -22.77
CA ASP A 52 -17.20 -10.02 -24.22
C ASP A 52 -16.79 -8.78 -25.06
N VAL A 53 -16.17 -7.78 -24.45
CA VAL A 53 -15.70 -6.57 -25.14
C VAL A 53 -14.25 -6.72 -25.56
N ASP A 54 -13.99 -6.64 -26.85
CA ASP A 54 -12.64 -6.72 -27.42
C ASP A 54 -12.01 -5.33 -27.53
N LEU A 55 -11.03 -5.05 -26.67
CA LEU A 55 -10.30 -3.77 -26.62
C LEU A 55 -8.98 -3.80 -27.39
N SER A 56 -8.63 -4.92 -28.08
CA SER A 56 -7.32 -5.11 -28.73
C SER A 56 -7.00 -4.05 -29.80
N LYS A 57 -8.01 -3.50 -30.45
CA LYS A 57 -7.88 -2.48 -31.49
C LYS A 57 -8.38 -1.09 -31.05
N ASN A 58 -8.72 -0.93 -29.79
CA ASN A 58 -9.25 0.33 -29.27
C ASN A 58 -8.16 1.40 -29.18
N ASP A 59 -8.34 2.53 -29.86
CA ASP A 59 -7.34 3.60 -29.93
C ASP A 59 -7.14 4.30 -28.57
N THR A 60 -8.18 4.45 -27.79
CA THR A 60 -8.07 5.02 -26.42
C THR A 60 -7.23 4.13 -25.53
N ILE A 61 -7.37 2.81 -25.61
CA ILE A 61 -6.55 1.86 -24.87
C ILE A 61 -5.08 1.95 -25.28
N LYS A 62 -4.78 2.16 -26.56
CA LYS A 62 -3.40 2.41 -27.00
C LYS A 62 -2.83 3.70 -26.41
N GLN A 63 -3.65 4.75 -26.28
CA GLN A 63 -3.27 6.00 -25.62
C GLN A 63 -3.02 5.81 -24.12
N VAL A 64 -3.81 4.98 -23.43
CA VAL A 64 -3.58 4.61 -22.03
C VAL A 64 -2.23 3.90 -21.90
N LYS A 65 -1.95 2.92 -22.75
CA LYS A 65 -0.65 2.23 -22.78
C LYS A 65 0.52 3.21 -22.94
N GLN A 66 0.40 4.13 -23.89
CA GLN A 66 1.42 5.14 -24.14
C GLN A 66 1.63 6.07 -22.93
N ALA A 67 0.55 6.46 -22.27
CA ALA A 67 0.61 7.29 -21.07
C ALA A 67 1.33 6.59 -19.90
N ILE A 68 1.16 5.27 -19.76
CA ILE A 68 1.92 4.50 -18.75
C ILE A 68 3.40 4.44 -19.12
N LEU A 69 3.72 4.15 -20.38
CA LEU A 69 5.12 4.14 -20.86
C LEU A 69 5.84 5.45 -20.57
N GLN A 70 5.13 6.58 -20.69
CA GLN A 70 5.63 7.93 -20.45
C GLN A 70 5.49 8.40 -19.00
N LEU A 71 5.09 7.54 -18.08
CA LEU A 71 4.92 7.85 -16.65
C LEU A 71 3.96 9.01 -16.38
N GLN A 72 2.89 9.12 -17.17
CA GLN A 72 1.83 10.12 -17.01
C GLN A 72 0.71 9.62 -16.09
N VAL A 73 0.39 8.35 -16.20
CA VAL A 73 -0.56 7.63 -15.35
C VAL A 73 0.01 6.27 -15.01
N MET A 74 -0.45 5.69 -13.89
CA MET A 74 -0.02 4.35 -13.48
C MET A 74 -1.22 3.49 -13.09
N PRO A 75 -1.23 2.21 -13.46
CA PRO A 75 -2.19 1.25 -12.92
C PRO A 75 -1.86 0.94 -11.47
N SER A 76 -2.69 0.11 -10.84
CA SER A 76 -2.33 -0.51 -9.58
C SER A 76 -0.93 -1.14 -9.68
N MET A 77 -0.06 -0.83 -8.73
CA MET A 77 1.26 -1.45 -8.65
C MET A 77 1.15 -2.97 -8.64
N ARG A 78 0.21 -3.51 -7.88
CA ARG A 78 -0.01 -4.96 -7.81
C ARG A 78 -0.42 -5.55 -9.15
N SER A 79 -1.36 -4.94 -9.85
CA SER A 79 -1.76 -5.38 -11.19
C SER A 79 -0.61 -5.33 -12.18
N LEU A 80 0.18 -4.27 -12.16
CA LEU A 80 1.34 -4.14 -13.05
C LEU A 80 2.39 -5.24 -12.79
N MET A 81 2.60 -5.59 -11.54
CA MET A 81 3.55 -6.63 -11.14
C MET A 81 3.06 -8.05 -11.41
N THR A 82 1.78 -8.32 -11.16
CA THR A 82 1.22 -9.69 -11.14
C THR A 82 0.48 -10.07 -12.42
N ALA A 83 0.23 -9.12 -13.32
CA ALA A 83 -0.43 -9.40 -14.60
C ALA A 83 0.22 -10.57 -15.33
N GLY A 84 -0.61 -11.53 -15.75
CA GLY A 84 -0.18 -12.79 -16.33
C GLY A 84 -0.63 -13.99 -15.48
N PRO A 85 0.21 -15.04 -15.31
CA PRO A 85 -0.20 -16.26 -14.61
C PRO A 85 -0.68 -16.05 -13.18
N ALA A 86 -0.01 -15.21 -12.40
CA ALA A 86 -0.38 -14.94 -11.01
C ALA A 86 -1.77 -14.30 -10.90
N LEU A 87 -2.01 -13.24 -11.65
CA LEU A 87 -3.27 -12.50 -11.62
C LEU A 87 -4.43 -13.31 -12.24
N LYS A 88 -4.14 -14.11 -13.26
CA LYS A 88 -5.11 -15.03 -13.86
C LYS A 88 -5.52 -16.14 -12.88
N ARG A 89 -4.59 -16.62 -12.07
CA ARG A 89 -4.84 -17.67 -11.08
C ARG A 89 -5.73 -17.16 -9.94
N GLU A 90 -5.47 -15.94 -9.45
CA GLU A 90 -6.19 -15.34 -8.33
C GLU A 90 -6.24 -13.81 -8.48
N ASN A 91 -7.43 -13.26 -8.66
CA ASN A 91 -7.59 -11.83 -8.89
C ASN A 91 -7.26 -10.96 -7.66
N ILE A 92 -7.19 -11.53 -6.46
CA ILE A 92 -6.74 -10.81 -5.25
C ILE A 92 -5.35 -10.19 -5.49
N ALA A 93 -4.46 -10.88 -6.19
CA ALA A 93 -3.09 -10.43 -6.43
C ALA A 93 -2.98 -9.04 -7.11
N GLY A 94 -4.03 -8.60 -7.81
CA GLY A 94 -4.08 -7.29 -8.45
C GLY A 94 -4.51 -6.14 -7.55
N TYR A 95 -5.01 -6.44 -6.36
CA TYR A 95 -5.45 -5.43 -5.41
C TYR A 95 -4.38 -5.11 -4.37
N ASN A 96 -4.23 -3.83 -4.05
CA ASN A 96 -3.23 -3.40 -3.07
C ASN A 96 -3.68 -3.69 -1.63
N CYS A 97 -4.96 -3.47 -1.33
CA CYS A 97 -5.47 -3.47 0.03
C CYS A 97 -6.92 -3.97 0.13
N SER A 98 -7.32 -4.24 1.37
CA SER A 98 -8.62 -4.80 1.71
C SER A 98 -9.04 -4.37 3.12
N TYR A 99 -10.28 -4.68 3.49
CA TYR A 99 -10.78 -4.54 4.86
C TYR A 99 -11.62 -5.76 5.27
N ILE A 100 -11.42 -6.21 6.52
CA ILE A 100 -12.15 -7.32 7.11
C ILE A 100 -12.32 -7.14 8.63
N PRO A 101 -13.53 -7.28 9.20
CA PRO A 101 -13.69 -7.38 10.65
C PRO A 101 -13.29 -8.78 11.14
N ILE A 102 -12.64 -8.86 12.32
CA ILE A 102 -12.31 -10.13 12.97
C ILE A 102 -13.46 -10.52 13.89
N ASP A 103 -14.56 -10.89 13.30
CA ASP A 103 -15.81 -11.24 13.99
C ASP A 103 -16.26 -12.69 13.74
N ASN A 104 -15.46 -13.46 13.00
CA ASN A 104 -15.74 -14.83 12.65
C ASN A 104 -14.41 -15.60 12.59
N PRO A 105 -14.36 -16.87 13.03
CA PRO A 105 -13.14 -17.69 12.91
C PRO A 105 -12.56 -17.73 11.51
N LYS A 106 -13.39 -17.71 10.47
CA LYS A 106 -12.96 -17.70 9.08
C LYS A 106 -12.23 -16.41 8.68
N SER A 107 -12.41 -15.33 9.40
CA SER A 107 -11.67 -14.09 9.15
C SER A 107 -10.15 -14.28 9.27
N PHE A 108 -9.68 -15.13 10.16
CA PHE A 108 -8.26 -15.40 10.34
C PHE A 108 -7.63 -16.06 9.12
N ASP A 109 -8.25 -17.10 8.56
CA ASP A 109 -7.71 -17.76 7.37
C ASP A 109 -7.85 -16.90 6.11
N GLU A 110 -8.88 -16.09 6.01
CA GLU A 110 -9.00 -15.12 4.92
C GLU A 110 -7.90 -14.06 4.98
N VAL A 111 -7.56 -13.55 6.16
CA VAL A 111 -6.41 -12.63 6.34
C VAL A 111 -5.13 -13.28 5.85
N LEU A 112 -4.84 -14.51 6.27
CA LEU A 112 -3.64 -15.23 5.81
C LEU A 112 -3.63 -15.36 4.28
N TYR A 113 -4.74 -15.79 3.70
CA TYR A 113 -4.83 -15.98 2.25
C TYR A 113 -4.65 -14.68 1.46
N ILE A 114 -5.28 -13.59 1.91
CA ILE A 114 -5.15 -12.27 1.29
C ILE A 114 -3.71 -11.75 1.38
N LEU A 115 -3.09 -11.85 2.55
CA LEU A 115 -1.70 -11.44 2.74
C LEU A 115 -0.73 -12.27 1.89
N MET A 116 -0.98 -13.57 1.73
CA MET A 116 -0.17 -14.44 0.87
C MET A 116 -0.26 -14.08 -0.61
N ASN A 117 -1.35 -13.46 -1.04
CA ASN A 117 -1.47 -12.88 -2.39
C ASN A 117 -0.81 -11.50 -2.52
N GLY A 118 -0.21 -11.00 -1.46
CA GLY A 118 0.50 -9.73 -1.43
C GLY A 118 -0.38 -8.51 -1.19
N THR A 119 -1.62 -8.69 -0.77
CA THR A 119 -2.59 -7.63 -0.51
C THR A 119 -2.61 -7.24 0.96
N GLY A 120 -2.56 -5.94 1.27
CA GLY A 120 -2.64 -5.43 2.63
C GLY A 120 -4.04 -5.56 3.23
N VAL A 121 -4.13 -5.59 4.56
CA VAL A 121 -5.39 -5.81 5.27
C VAL A 121 -5.60 -4.76 6.36
N GLY A 122 -6.66 -3.95 6.23
CA GLY A 122 -7.28 -3.27 7.35
C GLY A 122 -8.20 -4.24 8.08
N PHE A 123 -8.20 -4.23 9.39
CA PHE A 123 -9.05 -5.13 10.16
C PHE A 123 -9.63 -4.45 11.40
N SER A 124 -10.75 -4.98 11.91
CA SER A 124 -11.38 -4.48 13.13
C SER A 124 -11.41 -5.55 14.21
N VAL A 125 -11.06 -5.16 15.41
CA VAL A 125 -11.20 -5.98 16.63
C VAL A 125 -12.28 -5.41 17.58
N GLU A 126 -13.18 -4.60 17.04
CA GLU A 126 -14.26 -3.95 17.80
C GLU A 126 -15.31 -4.94 18.28
N ARG A 127 -15.54 -6.02 17.52
CA ARG A 127 -16.57 -7.04 17.80
C ARG A 127 -15.93 -8.41 17.83
N GLN A 128 -16.30 -9.18 18.83
CA GLN A 128 -15.81 -10.54 19.01
C GLN A 128 -17.00 -11.47 19.13
N TYR A 129 -17.41 -12.04 18.01
CA TYR A 129 -18.44 -13.07 17.98
C TYR A 129 -17.80 -14.41 17.66
N ILE A 130 -18.14 -15.41 18.43
CA ILE A 130 -17.73 -16.79 18.24
C ILE A 130 -18.98 -17.59 17.89
N ASN A 131 -19.10 -18.03 16.68
CA ASN A 131 -20.01 -19.11 16.31
C ASN A 131 -19.42 -20.03 15.25
N SER A 132 -19.71 -21.28 15.41
CA SER A 132 -19.20 -22.52 14.85
C SER A 132 -19.06 -22.66 13.32
N VAL A 133 -18.26 -23.62 12.94
CA VAL A 133 -17.52 -23.95 11.72
C VAL A 133 -18.29 -24.76 10.67
N ALA A 134 -17.96 -24.58 9.39
CA ALA A 134 -18.19 -25.52 8.29
C ALA A 134 -17.03 -25.54 7.28
N ASP A 135 -16.86 -26.64 6.59
CA ASP A 135 -15.70 -27.30 6.01
C ASP A 135 -15.31 -26.91 4.56
N SER A 136 -14.01 -26.87 4.20
CA SER A 136 -13.44 -27.15 2.86
C SER A 136 -11.93 -26.88 2.69
N LYS A 137 -11.32 -27.38 1.62
CA LYS A 137 -9.89 -27.68 1.43
C LYS A 137 -9.13 -26.77 0.47
N GLU A 138 -7.96 -26.15 0.80
CA GLU A 138 -6.79 -25.72 -0.04
C GLU A 138 -5.71 -24.91 0.72
N GLY A 139 -4.47 -25.42 0.73
CA GLY A 139 -3.26 -24.70 1.13
C GLY A 139 -3.10 -24.32 2.61
N TRP A 140 -2.22 -23.37 2.85
CA TRP A 140 -1.88 -22.86 4.18
C TRP A 140 -3.07 -22.25 4.91
N ALA A 141 -3.88 -21.46 4.20
CA ALA A 141 -5.05 -20.83 4.78
C ALA A 141 -6.06 -21.86 5.31
N ARG A 142 -6.21 -23.01 4.63
CA ARG A 142 -7.07 -24.12 5.10
C ARG A 142 -6.54 -24.78 6.34
N SER A 143 -5.23 -25.06 6.33
CA SER A 143 -4.61 -25.65 7.51
C SER A 143 -4.77 -24.72 8.71
N PHE A 144 -4.69 -23.41 8.51
CA PHE A 144 -4.92 -22.41 9.54
C PHE A 144 -6.39 -22.36 9.96
N LYS A 145 -7.33 -22.41 9.03
CA LYS A 145 -8.77 -22.52 9.30
C LYS A 145 -9.08 -23.78 10.11
N ASP A 146 -8.52 -24.91 9.72
CA ASP A 146 -8.74 -26.18 10.42
C ASP A 146 -8.16 -26.14 11.83
N LEU A 147 -6.97 -25.58 12.02
CA LEU A 147 -6.38 -25.34 13.33
C LEU A 147 -7.32 -24.48 14.21
N ILE A 148 -7.79 -23.36 13.72
CA ILE A 148 -8.70 -22.45 14.44
C ILE A 148 -10.00 -23.21 14.81
N GLY A 149 -10.56 -23.99 13.89
CA GLY A 149 -11.74 -24.83 14.14
C GLY A 149 -11.53 -25.85 15.24
N TYR A 150 -10.40 -26.55 15.25
CA TYR A 150 -10.05 -27.47 16.34
C TYR A 150 -9.86 -26.78 17.67
N LEU A 151 -9.18 -25.64 17.69
CA LEU A 151 -8.94 -24.87 18.91
C LEU A 151 -10.25 -24.33 19.51
N TYR A 152 -11.18 -23.87 18.69
CA TYR A 152 -12.52 -23.49 19.16
C TYR A 152 -13.30 -24.67 19.74
N SER A 153 -13.02 -25.88 19.27
CA SER A 153 -13.59 -27.12 19.79
C SER A 153 -12.82 -27.66 21.01
N ASN A 154 -11.91 -26.91 21.56
CA ASN A 154 -11.02 -27.29 22.67
C ASN A 154 -10.15 -28.51 22.35
N ARG A 155 -9.67 -28.60 21.12
CA ARG A 155 -8.79 -29.67 20.62
C ARG A 155 -7.52 -29.07 20.05
N VAL A 156 -6.39 -29.74 20.28
CA VAL A 156 -5.10 -29.38 19.65
C VAL A 156 -4.77 -30.48 18.64
N PRO A 157 -4.79 -30.19 17.34
CA PRO A 157 -4.47 -31.21 16.34
C PRO A 157 -2.97 -31.50 16.29
N LYS A 158 -2.62 -32.71 15.88
CA LYS A 158 -1.26 -33.04 15.48
C LYS A 158 -1.10 -32.65 14.01
N LEU A 159 -0.10 -31.82 13.71
CA LEU A 159 0.10 -31.23 12.38
C LEU A 159 1.28 -31.88 11.68
N ASP A 160 1.12 -32.14 10.39
CA ASP A 160 2.16 -32.66 9.50
C ASP A 160 2.51 -31.61 8.44
N PHE A 161 3.73 -31.07 8.51
CA PHE A 161 4.25 -30.06 7.59
C PHE A 161 5.11 -30.65 6.46
N SER A 162 5.22 -31.97 6.34
CA SER A 162 6.14 -32.64 5.41
C SER A 162 5.85 -32.37 3.93
N LYS A 163 4.63 -31.98 3.59
CA LYS A 163 4.21 -31.65 2.22
C LYS A 163 4.48 -30.19 1.80
N ILE A 164 4.97 -29.36 2.71
CA ILE A 164 5.34 -27.97 2.40
C ILE A 164 6.70 -27.97 1.74
N ARG A 165 6.85 -27.19 0.66
CA ARG A 165 8.11 -27.05 -0.06
C ARG A 165 9.24 -26.61 0.89
N PRO A 166 10.42 -27.23 0.77
CA PRO A 166 11.57 -26.83 1.58
C PRO A 166 12.02 -25.39 1.24
N ALA A 167 12.71 -24.76 2.20
CA ALA A 167 13.26 -23.42 2.01
C ALA A 167 14.22 -23.40 0.81
N GLY A 168 14.15 -22.34 0.00
CA GLY A 168 15.01 -22.13 -1.16
C GLY A 168 14.48 -22.68 -2.49
N GLU A 169 13.39 -23.44 -2.50
CA GLU A 169 12.76 -23.90 -3.74
C GLU A 169 12.12 -22.73 -4.52
N ARG A 170 12.31 -22.69 -5.85
CA ARG A 170 11.80 -21.61 -6.71
C ARG A 170 10.28 -21.56 -6.76
N LEU A 171 9.73 -20.34 -6.61
CA LEU A 171 8.30 -20.06 -6.78
C LEU A 171 8.02 -19.60 -8.21
N LYS A 172 7.42 -20.48 -9.03
CA LYS A 172 7.23 -20.25 -10.47
C LYS A 172 6.19 -19.16 -10.79
N THR A 173 5.17 -19.00 -9.95
CA THR A 173 4.03 -18.10 -10.22
C THR A 173 4.31 -16.66 -9.84
N PHE A 174 4.88 -16.41 -8.65
CA PHE A 174 5.16 -15.08 -8.11
C PHE A 174 6.63 -14.65 -8.25
N GLY A 175 7.52 -15.57 -8.56
CA GLY A 175 8.96 -15.37 -8.46
C GLY A 175 9.46 -15.49 -7.02
N GLY A 176 10.78 -15.58 -6.84
CA GLY A 176 11.40 -15.76 -5.54
C GLY A 176 11.52 -17.21 -5.09
N ARG A 177 11.86 -17.40 -3.82
CA ARG A 177 12.16 -18.69 -3.21
C ARG A 177 11.17 -19.03 -2.09
N ALA A 178 10.88 -20.31 -1.89
CA ALA A 178 10.06 -20.79 -0.79
C ALA A 178 10.76 -20.58 0.56
N SER A 179 9.99 -20.22 1.58
CA SER A 179 10.48 -20.04 2.96
C SER A 179 10.58 -21.33 3.77
N GLY A 180 10.01 -22.41 3.27
CA GLY A 180 9.87 -23.68 4.00
C GLY A 180 8.68 -23.68 4.97
N PRO A 181 8.54 -24.76 5.77
CA PRO A 181 7.40 -24.93 6.68
C PRO A 181 7.48 -24.13 7.98
N GLN A 182 8.67 -23.64 8.38
CA GLN A 182 8.88 -23.03 9.69
C GLN A 182 7.99 -21.81 9.96
N PRO A 183 7.78 -20.86 9.02
CA PRO A 183 6.89 -19.73 9.28
C PRO A 183 5.45 -20.14 9.63
N LEU A 184 4.89 -21.12 8.92
CA LEU A 184 3.55 -21.63 9.19
C LEU A 184 3.48 -22.35 10.54
N GLN A 185 4.51 -23.14 10.85
CA GLN A 185 4.64 -23.83 12.14
C GLN A 185 4.67 -22.83 13.29
N ASP A 186 5.44 -21.76 13.17
CA ASP A 186 5.52 -20.68 14.17
C ASP A 186 4.15 -20.01 14.39
N LEU A 187 3.41 -19.75 13.33
CA LEU A 187 2.05 -19.22 13.41
C LEU A 187 1.11 -20.16 14.17
N PHE A 188 1.18 -21.45 13.88
CA PHE A 188 0.32 -22.46 14.49
C PHE A 188 0.63 -22.64 15.98
N GLU A 189 1.90 -22.66 16.35
CA GLU A 189 2.33 -22.73 17.75
C GLU A 189 1.89 -21.49 18.54
N PHE A 190 2.09 -20.30 17.97
CA PHE A 190 1.68 -19.04 18.57
C PHE A 190 0.15 -19.01 18.79
N THR A 191 -0.62 -19.34 17.76
CA THR A 191 -2.08 -19.35 17.81
C THR A 191 -2.60 -20.36 18.83
N THR A 192 -2.02 -21.55 18.87
CA THR A 192 -2.36 -22.58 19.85
C THR A 192 -2.10 -22.07 21.29
N GLY A 193 -0.99 -21.39 21.52
CA GLY A 193 -0.69 -20.78 22.82
C GLY A 193 -1.71 -19.74 23.24
N VAL A 194 -2.12 -18.85 22.32
CA VAL A 194 -3.16 -17.84 22.59
C VAL A 194 -4.49 -18.51 22.97
N PHE A 195 -4.92 -19.50 22.22
CA PHE A 195 -6.17 -20.22 22.53
C PHE A 195 -6.12 -20.99 23.84
N LYS A 196 -4.99 -21.62 24.17
CA LYS A 196 -4.81 -22.27 25.48
C LYS A 196 -4.94 -21.29 26.64
N ASN A 197 -4.36 -20.10 26.50
CA ASN A 197 -4.46 -19.06 27.52
C ASN A 197 -5.88 -18.46 27.64
N ALA A 198 -6.66 -18.55 26.58
CA ALA A 198 -8.05 -18.07 26.53
C ALA A 198 -9.09 -19.14 26.85
N GLN A 199 -8.66 -20.33 27.30
CA GLN A 199 -9.56 -21.45 27.55
C GLN A 199 -10.71 -21.05 28.49
N GLY A 200 -11.95 -21.39 28.10
CA GLY A 200 -13.16 -21.10 28.87
C GLY A 200 -13.73 -19.69 28.69
N ARG A 201 -13.15 -18.86 27.82
CA ARG A 201 -13.63 -17.51 27.49
C ARG A 201 -13.47 -17.17 26.02
N LYS A 202 -14.06 -16.06 25.60
CA LYS A 202 -13.82 -15.50 24.26
C LYS A 202 -12.40 -14.94 24.17
N LEU A 203 -11.84 -14.96 22.96
CA LEU A 203 -10.62 -14.19 22.69
C LEU A 203 -10.88 -12.71 22.95
N SER A 204 -9.92 -12.04 23.58
CA SER A 204 -9.97 -10.59 23.74
C SER A 204 -9.57 -9.87 22.44
N SER A 205 -9.83 -8.57 22.36
CA SER A 205 -9.44 -7.75 21.21
C SER A 205 -7.94 -7.82 20.93
N ILE A 206 -7.12 -7.70 21.97
CA ILE A 206 -5.67 -7.75 21.84
C ILE A 206 -5.17 -9.15 21.40
N GLU A 207 -5.83 -10.21 21.83
CA GLU A 207 -5.50 -11.58 21.39
C GLU A 207 -5.82 -11.78 19.91
N CYS A 208 -6.97 -11.29 19.43
CA CYS A 208 -7.31 -11.29 18.01
C CYS A 208 -6.30 -10.46 17.21
N HIS A 209 -5.94 -9.28 17.70
CA HIS A 209 -4.93 -8.42 17.11
C HIS A 209 -3.55 -9.12 17.01
N ASP A 210 -3.12 -9.78 18.07
CA ASP A 210 -1.85 -10.51 18.12
C ASP A 210 -1.80 -11.66 17.09
N ILE A 211 -2.89 -12.40 16.91
CA ILE A 211 -2.96 -13.48 15.90
C ILE A 211 -2.84 -12.89 14.49
N VAL A 212 -3.54 -11.80 14.20
CA VAL A 212 -3.46 -11.14 12.89
C VAL A 212 -2.05 -10.57 12.64
N CYS A 213 -1.44 -9.93 13.63
CA CYS A 213 -0.06 -9.44 13.54
C CYS A 213 0.93 -10.59 13.31
N LYS A 214 0.77 -11.70 14.02
CA LYS A 214 1.63 -12.89 13.83
C LYS A 214 1.45 -13.49 12.43
N THR A 215 0.24 -13.49 11.91
CA THR A 215 -0.04 -13.88 10.53
C THR A 215 0.73 -12.99 9.55
N GLY A 216 0.73 -11.68 9.75
CA GLY A 216 1.51 -10.72 8.96
C GLY A 216 3.01 -10.97 9.05
N GLU A 217 3.54 -11.20 10.23
CA GLU A 217 4.96 -11.52 10.45
C GLU A 217 5.38 -12.77 9.66
N VAL A 218 4.57 -13.81 9.70
CA VAL A 218 4.84 -15.07 9.00
C VAL A 218 4.86 -14.89 7.47
N VAL A 219 3.95 -14.09 6.93
CA VAL A 219 3.92 -13.77 5.50
C VAL A 219 5.16 -12.96 5.08
N VAL A 220 5.63 -12.04 5.91
CA VAL A 220 6.86 -11.28 5.69
C VAL A 220 8.09 -12.19 5.68
N VAL A 221 8.24 -13.03 6.70
CA VAL A 221 9.34 -14.01 6.79
C VAL A 221 9.27 -15.00 5.64
N GLY A 222 8.05 -15.36 5.20
CA GLY A 222 7.81 -16.20 4.03
C GLY A 222 8.23 -15.60 2.69
N GLY A 223 8.69 -14.35 2.66
CA GLY A 223 9.21 -13.69 1.47
C GLY A 223 8.14 -13.26 0.45
N VAL A 224 6.86 -13.36 0.80
CA VAL A 224 5.76 -13.01 -0.12
C VAL A 224 5.61 -11.49 -0.25
N ARG A 225 5.67 -10.76 0.88
CA ARG A 225 5.53 -9.31 0.92
C ARG A 225 5.79 -8.81 2.35
N ARG A 226 6.21 -7.53 2.50
CA ARG A 226 5.98 -6.84 3.77
C ARG A 226 4.48 -6.72 4.01
N SER A 227 4.02 -7.13 5.17
CA SER A 227 2.63 -7.05 5.57
C SER A 227 2.25 -5.60 5.83
N ALA A 228 1.19 -5.12 5.18
CA ALA A 228 0.54 -3.87 5.52
C ALA A 228 -0.72 -4.19 6.31
N LEU A 229 -0.76 -3.81 7.58
CA LEU A 229 -1.88 -4.03 8.48
C LEU A 229 -2.28 -2.73 9.17
N LEU A 230 -3.58 -2.52 9.33
CA LEU A 230 -4.16 -1.48 10.17
C LEU A 230 -5.26 -2.08 11.01
N SER A 231 -5.20 -1.88 12.31
CA SER A 231 -6.27 -2.30 13.22
C SER A 231 -7.21 -1.15 13.57
N LEU A 232 -8.50 -1.44 13.63
CA LEU A 232 -9.52 -0.58 14.21
C LEU A 232 -9.98 -1.17 15.54
N SER A 233 -10.05 -0.34 16.57
CA SER A 233 -10.50 -0.75 17.91
C SER A 233 -11.39 0.32 18.54
N ASN A 234 -12.16 -0.08 19.55
CA ASN A 234 -13.04 0.83 20.27
C ASN A 234 -12.26 1.87 21.07
N LEU A 235 -12.82 3.08 21.19
CA LEU A 235 -12.23 4.15 22.00
C LEU A 235 -12.00 3.69 23.46
N THR A 236 -12.90 2.90 24.00
CA THR A 236 -12.87 2.39 25.38
C THR A 236 -11.98 1.16 25.58
N ASP A 237 -11.36 0.66 24.53
CA ASP A 237 -10.49 -0.51 24.60
C ASP A 237 -9.10 -0.14 25.13
N ASP A 238 -8.91 -0.25 26.44
CA ASP A 238 -7.64 0.08 27.10
C ASP A 238 -6.51 -0.88 26.72
N ARG A 239 -6.81 -2.15 26.38
CA ARG A 239 -5.80 -3.11 25.92
C ARG A 239 -5.20 -2.65 24.57
N MET A 240 -6.05 -2.21 23.67
CA MET A 240 -5.60 -1.68 22.36
C MET A 240 -4.92 -0.32 22.49
N ARG A 241 -5.39 0.55 23.39
CA ARG A 241 -4.73 1.83 23.64
C ARG A 241 -3.28 1.65 24.10
N SER A 242 -3.03 0.66 24.92
CA SER A 242 -1.70 0.36 25.49
C SER A 242 -0.94 -0.76 24.78
N ALA A 243 -1.41 -1.23 23.63
CA ALA A 243 -0.82 -2.35 22.91
C ALA A 243 0.67 -2.16 22.57
N LYS A 244 1.08 -0.92 22.35
CA LYS A 244 2.47 -0.52 22.08
C LYS A 244 2.97 0.45 23.14
N SER A 245 2.87 0.07 24.39
CA SER A 245 3.40 0.81 25.54
C SER A 245 4.51 0.01 26.24
N GLY A 246 5.38 0.70 26.97
CA GLY A 246 6.48 0.06 27.68
C GLY A 246 7.47 -0.64 26.72
N ASP A 247 7.95 -1.79 27.12
CA ASP A 247 8.94 -2.58 26.37
C ASP A 247 8.30 -3.55 25.36
N TRP A 248 7.27 -3.10 24.68
CA TRP A 248 6.46 -3.93 23.79
C TRP A 248 7.25 -4.54 22.62
N TRP A 249 8.25 -3.83 22.09
CA TRP A 249 9.07 -4.32 20.96
C TRP A 249 9.91 -5.56 21.28
N HIS A 250 10.21 -5.82 22.57
CA HIS A 250 10.83 -7.06 23.04
C HIS A 250 9.79 -8.12 23.40
N MET A 251 8.73 -7.73 24.11
CA MET A 251 7.72 -8.67 24.59
C MET A 251 6.71 -9.10 23.51
N TYR A 252 6.37 -8.19 22.61
CA TYR A 252 5.35 -8.39 21.56
C TYR A 252 5.82 -7.87 20.20
N PRO A 253 6.95 -8.35 19.66
CA PRO A 253 7.56 -7.79 18.45
C PRO A 253 6.65 -7.85 17.22
N HIS A 254 5.75 -8.83 17.14
CA HIS A 254 4.77 -8.97 16.05
C HIS A 254 3.82 -7.76 15.95
N ARG A 255 3.59 -7.01 17.03
CA ARG A 255 2.72 -5.81 17.00
C ARG A 255 3.28 -4.68 16.14
N ALA A 256 4.55 -4.72 15.80
CA ALA A 256 5.15 -3.79 14.83
C ALA A 256 4.56 -3.91 13.42
N LEU A 257 3.91 -5.02 13.10
CA LEU A 257 3.34 -5.28 11.77
C LEU A 257 2.05 -4.51 11.49
N ALA A 258 1.37 -4.00 12.52
CA ALA A 258 0.12 -3.27 12.37
C ALA A 258 0.23 -1.84 12.92
N ASN A 259 -0.35 -0.89 12.19
CA ASN A 259 -0.69 0.42 12.75
C ASN A 259 -2.04 0.30 13.46
N ASN A 260 -2.25 1.06 14.53
CA ASN A 260 -3.47 1.01 15.31
C ASN A 260 -4.22 2.34 15.25
N SER A 261 -5.53 2.29 15.02
CA SER A 261 -6.42 3.44 15.04
C SER A 261 -7.67 3.17 15.87
N VAL A 262 -8.24 4.25 16.40
CA VAL A 262 -9.55 4.22 17.04
C VAL A 262 -10.62 4.33 15.96
N ALA A 263 -11.65 3.48 16.03
CA ALA A 263 -12.86 3.65 15.24
C ALA A 263 -13.90 4.44 16.06
N TYR A 264 -14.08 5.70 15.72
CA TYR A 264 -15.09 6.55 16.37
C TYR A 264 -16.45 6.32 15.71
N THR A 265 -17.45 6.06 16.52
CA THR A 265 -18.85 5.89 16.11
C THR A 265 -19.72 7.11 16.40
N GLU A 266 -19.14 8.10 17.08
CA GLU A 266 -19.72 9.40 17.40
C GLU A 266 -18.60 10.39 17.70
N THR A 267 -18.91 11.67 17.72
CA THR A 267 -17.96 12.69 18.20
C THR A 267 -17.70 12.47 19.69
N PRO A 268 -16.46 12.25 20.12
CA PRO A 268 -16.17 12.04 21.54
C PRO A 268 -16.41 13.32 22.34
N ASN A 269 -16.75 13.18 23.62
CA ASN A 269 -16.76 14.34 24.51
C ASN A 269 -15.33 14.86 24.73
N PRO A 270 -15.16 16.14 25.16
CA PRO A 270 -13.83 16.72 25.33
C PRO A 270 -12.88 15.92 26.21
N SER A 271 -13.38 15.34 27.31
CA SER A 271 -12.56 14.55 28.23
C SER A 271 -12.01 13.27 27.55
N SER A 272 -12.87 12.54 26.85
CA SER A 272 -12.45 11.33 26.12
C SER A 272 -11.48 11.64 24.98
N PHE A 273 -11.72 12.74 24.26
CA PHE A 273 -10.81 13.17 23.19
C PHE A 273 -9.43 13.56 23.75
N MET A 274 -9.38 14.37 24.80
CA MET A 274 -8.13 14.80 25.40
C MET A 274 -7.33 13.63 25.97
N LYS A 275 -8.00 12.65 26.59
CA LYS A 275 -7.35 11.44 27.09
C LYS A 275 -6.67 10.66 25.96
N GLU A 276 -7.37 10.45 24.85
CA GLU A 276 -6.83 9.73 23.70
C GLU A 276 -5.73 10.53 22.98
N TRP A 277 -5.90 11.84 22.86
CA TRP A 277 -4.91 12.73 22.27
C TRP A 277 -3.61 12.76 23.08
N LEU A 278 -3.72 12.81 24.40
CA LEU A 278 -2.56 12.71 25.31
C LEU A 278 -1.85 11.36 25.17
N ALA A 279 -2.61 10.25 25.12
CA ALA A 279 -2.04 8.92 24.91
C ALA A 279 -1.27 8.82 23.58
N LEU A 280 -1.81 9.42 22.52
CA LEU A 280 -1.16 9.48 21.22
C LEU A 280 0.15 10.28 21.29
N TYR A 281 0.15 11.43 21.92
CA TYR A 281 1.35 12.24 22.14
C TYR A 281 2.41 11.47 22.95
N GLU A 282 2.02 10.86 24.05
CA GLU A 282 2.95 10.13 24.94
C GLU A 282 3.50 8.85 24.29
N SER A 283 2.79 8.24 23.37
CA SER A 283 3.21 7.01 22.68
C SER A 283 4.50 7.17 21.89
N LYS A 284 4.81 8.39 21.41
CA LYS A 284 5.92 8.71 20.51
C LYS A 284 5.93 7.93 19.19
N SER A 285 4.91 7.10 18.96
CA SER A 285 4.75 6.26 17.77
C SER A 285 3.60 6.71 16.84
N GLY A 286 2.84 7.73 17.26
CA GLY A 286 1.69 8.22 16.50
C GLY A 286 0.43 7.37 16.64
N GLU A 287 0.38 6.47 17.59
CA GLU A 287 -0.78 5.60 17.80
C GLU A 287 -1.57 5.96 19.07
N ARG A 288 -2.87 5.85 19.06
CA ARG A 288 -3.73 5.40 17.95
C ARG A 288 -4.13 6.56 17.04
N GLY A 289 -4.19 6.31 15.72
CA GLY A 289 -4.74 7.25 14.75
C GLY A 289 -6.27 7.38 14.87
N ILE A 290 -6.86 8.25 14.06
CA ILE A 290 -8.30 8.53 14.05
C ILE A 290 -8.92 7.90 12.80
N PHE A 291 -9.97 7.11 12.99
CA PHE A 291 -10.91 6.72 11.95
C PHE A 291 -12.33 7.05 12.44
N ASN A 292 -12.99 8.01 11.81
CA ASN A 292 -14.34 8.41 12.19
C ASN A 292 -15.35 7.79 11.21
N ARG A 293 -16.06 6.76 11.66
CA ARG A 293 -17.04 6.02 10.84
C ARG A 293 -18.22 6.88 10.43
N VAL A 294 -18.65 7.79 11.29
CA VAL A 294 -19.74 8.72 10.96
C VAL A 294 -19.34 9.65 9.82
N ALA A 295 -18.15 10.23 9.90
CA ALA A 295 -17.61 11.08 8.83
C ALA A 295 -17.37 10.28 7.53
N ALA A 296 -16.92 9.04 7.63
CA ALA A 296 -16.75 8.14 6.48
C ALA A 296 -18.09 7.86 5.79
N ASN A 297 -19.15 7.59 6.55
CA ASN A 297 -20.50 7.41 6.01
C ASN A 297 -21.02 8.69 5.35
N ALA A 298 -20.88 9.84 5.98
CA ALA A 298 -21.28 11.13 5.42
C ALA A 298 -20.54 11.39 4.09
N LYS A 299 -19.25 11.10 4.04
CA LYS A 299 -18.43 11.23 2.83
C LYS A 299 -18.90 10.28 1.72
N ALA A 300 -19.05 9.02 2.04
CA ALA A 300 -19.44 7.98 1.09
C ALA A 300 -20.81 8.27 0.45
N THR A 301 -21.79 8.73 1.22
CA THR A 301 -23.14 8.99 0.75
C THR A 301 -23.31 10.35 0.07
N SER A 302 -22.36 11.27 0.23
CA SER A 302 -22.47 12.65 -0.29
C SER A 302 -22.54 12.75 -1.82
N ASN A 303 -22.07 11.75 -2.54
CA ASN A 303 -22.10 11.72 -4.00
C ASN A 303 -23.44 11.22 -4.60
N GLY A 304 -24.35 10.73 -3.77
CA GLY A 304 -25.67 10.20 -4.19
C GLY A 304 -25.63 8.83 -4.89
N ARG A 305 -24.46 8.19 -5.01
CA ARG A 305 -24.31 6.90 -5.69
C ARG A 305 -23.98 5.76 -4.73
N ARG A 306 -23.54 6.05 -3.51
CA ARG A 306 -23.13 5.05 -2.53
C ARG A 306 -24.05 5.04 -1.33
N GLN A 307 -24.45 3.86 -0.91
CA GLN A 307 -25.32 3.69 0.26
C GLN A 307 -24.51 3.70 1.56
N GLU A 308 -25.15 4.15 2.63
CA GLU A 308 -24.61 4.06 3.99
C GLU A 308 -24.35 2.60 4.40
N HIS A 309 -23.33 2.40 5.19
CA HIS A 309 -23.04 1.11 5.81
C HIS A 309 -22.56 1.31 7.26
N GLY A 310 -23.24 0.65 8.21
CA GLY A 310 -22.94 0.79 9.64
C GLY A 310 -21.54 0.33 10.05
N ASP A 311 -20.91 -0.51 9.25
CA ASP A 311 -19.61 -1.12 9.53
C ASP A 311 -18.53 -0.75 8.52
N PHE A 312 -18.62 0.38 7.86
CA PHE A 312 -17.53 0.86 7.02
C PHE A 312 -16.22 0.87 7.80
N GLY A 313 -15.19 0.35 7.16
CA GLY A 313 -13.81 0.39 7.62
C GLY A 313 -12.91 0.98 6.55
N THR A 314 -11.65 0.68 6.62
CA THR A 314 -10.63 1.25 5.75
C THR A 314 -9.50 0.27 5.49
N ASN A 315 -8.80 0.49 4.40
CA ASN A 315 -7.55 -0.21 4.08
C ASN A 315 -6.39 0.28 4.98
N PRO A 316 -5.23 -0.39 5.00
CA PRO A 316 -4.11 -0.02 5.88
C PRO A 316 -3.66 1.44 5.80
N CYS A 317 -3.63 2.01 4.60
CA CYS A 317 -3.22 3.40 4.40
C CYS A 317 -4.35 4.40 4.59
N SER A 318 -5.56 3.92 4.82
CA SER A 318 -6.74 4.71 5.21
C SER A 318 -7.30 5.66 4.14
N GLU A 319 -6.97 5.47 2.86
CA GLU A 319 -7.50 6.30 1.77
C GLU A 319 -8.84 5.81 1.20
N ILE A 320 -9.20 4.56 1.40
CA ILE A 320 -10.41 3.96 0.81
C ILE A 320 -11.42 3.61 1.91
N ILE A 321 -12.66 4.02 1.73
CA ILE A 321 -13.78 3.63 2.58
C ILE A 321 -14.33 2.30 2.06
N LEU A 322 -14.27 1.26 2.89
CA LEU A 322 -14.59 -0.11 2.51
C LEU A 322 -15.72 -0.69 3.34
N ARG A 323 -16.61 -1.45 2.69
CA ARG A 323 -17.50 -2.38 3.38
C ARG A 323 -16.68 -3.51 4.03
N PRO A 324 -17.20 -4.17 5.07
CA PRO A 324 -16.63 -5.45 5.51
C PRO A 324 -16.49 -6.42 4.33
N ASN A 325 -15.31 -7.04 4.19
CA ASN A 325 -15.00 -7.96 3.11
C ASN A 325 -15.01 -7.31 1.71
N GLN A 326 -14.16 -6.29 1.53
CA GLN A 326 -14.04 -5.57 0.27
C GLN A 326 -12.60 -5.17 -0.02
N PHE A 327 -12.26 -5.13 -1.32
CA PHE A 327 -10.94 -4.72 -1.81
C PHE A 327 -10.95 -3.28 -2.32
N CYS A 328 -9.78 -2.61 -2.20
CA CYS A 328 -9.51 -1.34 -2.84
C CYS A 328 -8.98 -1.54 -4.27
N ASN A 329 -9.32 -0.65 -5.19
CA ASN A 329 -8.90 -0.68 -6.58
C ASN A 329 -8.25 0.65 -6.95
N LEU A 330 -6.92 0.67 -7.04
CA LEU A 330 -6.12 1.89 -7.15
C LEU A 330 -5.55 2.10 -8.55
N SER A 331 -5.54 3.35 -8.98
CA SER A 331 -4.75 3.87 -10.11
C SER A 331 -4.24 5.27 -9.77
N GLU A 332 -3.29 5.80 -10.52
CA GLU A 332 -2.65 7.07 -10.18
C GLU A 332 -2.51 7.99 -11.39
N VAL A 333 -2.79 9.26 -11.17
CA VAL A 333 -2.38 10.37 -12.02
C VAL A 333 -1.03 10.87 -11.53
N VAL A 334 -0.02 10.92 -12.38
CA VAL A 334 1.28 11.49 -12.04
C VAL A 334 1.27 12.98 -12.37
N CYS A 335 1.26 13.80 -11.32
CA CYS A 335 1.21 15.25 -11.44
C CYS A 335 2.62 15.81 -11.54
N ARG A 336 2.85 16.66 -12.54
CA ARG A 336 4.16 17.24 -12.82
C ARG A 336 4.13 18.76 -12.65
N SER A 337 5.29 19.36 -12.37
CA SER A 337 5.44 20.81 -12.24
C SER A 337 5.02 21.57 -13.51
N SER A 338 5.15 20.96 -14.67
CA SER A 338 4.78 21.54 -15.97
C SER A 338 3.33 21.30 -16.39
N ASP A 339 2.54 20.57 -15.59
CA ASP A 339 1.17 20.22 -15.97
C ASP A 339 0.25 21.45 -15.91
N THR A 340 -0.56 21.60 -16.96
CA THR A 340 -1.71 22.52 -16.99
C THR A 340 -2.97 21.79 -16.54
N VAL A 341 -4.02 22.52 -16.25
CA VAL A 341 -5.34 21.93 -15.92
C VAL A 341 -5.83 20.97 -17.00
N LYS A 342 -5.64 21.34 -18.27
CA LYS A 342 -6.03 20.50 -19.42
C LYS A 342 -5.26 19.19 -19.48
N ILE A 343 -3.95 19.23 -19.22
CA ILE A 343 -3.10 18.03 -19.17
C ILE A 343 -3.52 17.13 -18.00
N LEU A 344 -3.75 17.69 -16.83
CA LEU A 344 -4.24 16.94 -15.66
C LEU A 344 -5.60 16.30 -15.94
N GLN A 345 -6.50 17.01 -16.60
CA GLN A 345 -7.81 16.47 -16.97
C GLN A 345 -7.68 15.26 -17.90
N ARG A 346 -6.80 15.32 -18.88
CA ARG A 346 -6.53 14.17 -19.77
C ARG A 346 -5.93 12.98 -19.00
N LYS A 347 -4.99 13.23 -18.12
CA LYS A 347 -4.43 12.18 -17.23
C LYS A 347 -5.50 11.56 -16.34
N ALA A 348 -6.41 12.37 -15.80
CA ALA A 348 -7.52 11.90 -14.98
C ALA A 348 -8.46 10.97 -15.76
N GLU A 349 -8.79 11.30 -17.02
CA GLU A 349 -9.55 10.39 -17.90
C GLU A 349 -8.84 9.04 -18.06
N LEU A 350 -7.56 9.04 -18.38
CA LEU A 350 -6.79 7.82 -18.64
C LEU A 350 -6.67 6.95 -17.37
N ALA A 351 -6.44 7.57 -16.20
CA ALA A 351 -6.39 6.85 -14.93
C ALA A 351 -7.76 6.27 -14.53
N SER A 352 -8.85 6.97 -14.83
CA SER A 352 -10.21 6.46 -14.62
C SER A 352 -10.51 5.24 -15.49
N ILE A 353 -10.05 5.24 -16.73
CA ILE A 353 -10.16 4.07 -17.63
C ILE A 353 -9.42 2.89 -17.03
N LEU A 354 -8.17 3.08 -16.59
CA LEU A 354 -7.39 2.02 -15.92
C LEU A 354 -8.13 1.41 -14.73
N GLY A 355 -8.64 2.25 -13.85
CA GLY A 355 -9.41 1.80 -12.69
C GLY A 355 -10.66 1.01 -13.08
N THR A 356 -11.37 1.46 -14.10
CA THR A 356 -12.58 0.79 -14.61
C THR A 356 -12.25 -0.59 -15.19
N LEU A 357 -11.15 -0.72 -15.93
CA LEU A 357 -10.68 -2.02 -16.43
C LEU A 357 -10.32 -2.96 -15.26
N GLN A 358 -9.61 -2.46 -14.26
CA GLN A 358 -9.23 -3.24 -13.08
C GLN A 358 -10.45 -3.66 -12.24
N ALA A 359 -11.56 -2.93 -12.28
CA ALA A 359 -12.79 -3.28 -11.60
C ALA A 359 -13.46 -4.57 -12.15
N THR A 360 -12.97 -5.11 -13.25
CA THR A 360 -13.41 -6.42 -13.79
C THR A 360 -12.76 -7.62 -13.10
N LEU A 361 -11.78 -7.40 -12.21
CA LEU A 361 -11.10 -8.44 -11.44
C LEU A 361 -11.97 -8.83 -10.23
N THR A 362 -12.78 -9.86 -10.35
CA THR A 362 -13.75 -10.26 -9.32
C THR A 362 -13.73 -11.75 -8.94
N ASP A 363 -12.80 -12.50 -9.50
CA ASP A 363 -12.68 -13.94 -9.20
C ASP A 363 -11.77 -14.18 -7.99
N PHE A 364 -12.39 -14.42 -6.84
CA PHE A 364 -11.73 -14.68 -5.55
C PHE A 364 -12.06 -16.09 -5.09
N LYS A 365 -11.22 -17.04 -5.50
CA LYS A 365 -11.53 -18.49 -5.45
C LYS A 365 -11.68 -19.07 -4.05
N TYR A 366 -10.88 -18.59 -3.09
CA TYR A 366 -10.87 -19.14 -1.73
C TYR A 366 -11.82 -18.40 -0.79
N LEU A 367 -12.02 -17.11 -0.98
CA LEU A 367 -12.74 -16.24 -0.07
C LEU A 367 -14.25 -16.52 -0.08
N ARG A 368 -14.93 -16.17 1.02
CA ARG A 368 -16.39 -16.15 1.09
C ARG A 368 -16.98 -15.33 -0.07
N THR A 369 -18.11 -15.76 -0.60
CA THR A 369 -18.78 -15.11 -1.73
C THR A 369 -19.09 -13.62 -1.53
N ARG A 370 -19.18 -13.19 -0.30
CA ARG A 370 -19.41 -11.80 0.09
C ARG A 370 -18.37 -10.83 -0.49
N TRP A 371 -17.11 -11.26 -0.59
CA TRP A 371 -16.04 -10.46 -1.21
C TRP A 371 -16.34 -10.16 -2.67
N ARG A 372 -16.74 -11.16 -3.41
CA ARG A 372 -17.12 -11.01 -4.81
C ARG A 372 -18.37 -10.14 -4.97
N SER A 373 -19.42 -10.40 -4.19
CA SER A 373 -20.67 -9.62 -4.24
C SER A 373 -20.42 -8.15 -3.97
N ASN A 374 -19.66 -7.81 -2.93
CA ASN A 374 -19.32 -6.41 -2.62
C ASN A 374 -18.55 -5.74 -3.76
N THR A 375 -17.59 -6.44 -4.35
CA THR A 375 -16.80 -5.89 -5.47
C THR A 375 -17.66 -5.66 -6.72
N GLU A 376 -18.50 -6.61 -7.07
CA GLU A 376 -19.38 -6.52 -8.25
C GLU A 376 -20.49 -5.48 -8.10
N GLU A 377 -21.03 -5.31 -6.91
CA GLU A 377 -22.06 -4.29 -6.63
C GLU A 377 -21.51 -2.87 -6.71
N GLU A 378 -20.37 -2.63 -6.08
CA GLU A 378 -19.84 -1.27 -5.94
C GLU A 378 -18.81 -0.87 -6.99
N ARG A 379 -18.08 -1.81 -7.57
CA ARG A 379 -17.04 -1.55 -8.59
C ARG A 379 -16.14 -0.38 -8.21
N LEU A 380 -15.69 -0.32 -6.96
CA LEU A 380 -14.92 0.80 -6.43
C LEU A 380 -13.70 1.12 -7.29
N LEU A 381 -13.45 2.41 -7.47
CA LEU A 381 -12.18 2.94 -7.93
C LEU A 381 -11.51 3.71 -6.79
N GLY A 382 -10.20 3.83 -6.89
CA GLY A 382 -9.37 4.70 -6.08
C GLY A 382 -8.38 5.42 -6.99
N VAL A 383 -8.88 6.33 -7.83
CA VAL A 383 -8.03 7.16 -8.68
C VAL A 383 -7.35 8.19 -7.80
N SER A 384 -6.04 8.09 -7.68
CA SER A 384 -5.21 8.95 -6.84
C SER A 384 -4.46 10.00 -7.66
N LEU A 385 -4.09 11.09 -6.99
CA LEU A 385 -3.13 12.07 -7.49
C LEU A 385 -1.81 11.87 -6.75
N THR A 386 -0.71 11.66 -7.46
CA THR A 386 0.63 11.64 -6.88
C THR A 386 1.49 12.75 -7.45
N GLY A 387 2.42 13.31 -6.67
CA GLY A 387 3.18 14.48 -7.07
C GLY A 387 2.44 15.80 -6.85
N ILE A 388 1.47 15.84 -5.97
CA ILE A 388 0.67 17.04 -5.68
C ILE A 388 1.58 18.23 -5.30
N MET A 389 2.57 17.99 -4.44
CA MET A 389 3.47 19.05 -3.96
C MET A 389 4.54 19.45 -4.98
N ASP A 390 4.68 18.73 -6.09
CA ASP A 390 5.48 19.15 -7.25
C ASP A 390 4.70 20.08 -8.18
N CYS A 391 3.37 20.09 -8.10
CA CYS A 391 2.46 20.70 -9.08
C CYS A 391 1.75 21.93 -8.48
N ALA A 392 2.20 23.12 -8.82
CA ALA A 392 1.64 24.36 -8.30
C ALA A 392 0.13 24.52 -8.59
N VAL A 393 -0.33 24.03 -9.72
CA VAL A 393 -1.76 24.06 -10.09
C VAL A 393 -2.63 23.34 -9.03
N LEU A 394 -2.09 22.31 -8.37
CA LEU A 394 -2.81 21.53 -7.35
C LEU A 394 -2.54 21.99 -5.92
N HIS A 395 -1.30 22.34 -5.57
CA HIS A 395 -0.99 22.68 -4.17
C HIS A 395 -1.33 24.12 -3.78
N ARG A 396 -1.62 24.99 -4.73
CA ARG A 396 -2.09 26.36 -4.43
C ARG A 396 -3.46 26.34 -3.74
N SER A 397 -3.68 27.33 -2.86
CA SER A 397 -4.90 27.46 -2.07
C SER A 397 -6.17 27.71 -2.90
N ASP A 398 -6.02 28.13 -4.16
CA ASP A 398 -7.13 28.42 -5.11
C ASP A 398 -7.47 27.25 -6.04
N SER A 399 -7.01 26.04 -5.71
CA SER A 399 -7.15 24.85 -6.57
C SER A 399 -8.54 24.16 -6.51
N ASP A 400 -9.48 24.64 -5.71
CA ASP A 400 -10.76 23.97 -5.45
C ASP A 400 -11.54 23.65 -6.71
N LYS A 401 -11.67 24.60 -7.62
CA LYS A 401 -12.39 24.42 -8.90
C LYS A 401 -11.69 23.41 -9.80
N THR A 402 -10.36 23.43 -9.83
CA THR A 402 -9.55 22.47 -10.58
C THR A 402 -9.77 21.05 -10.05
N LEU A 403 -9.69 20.87 -8.73
CA LEU A 403 -9.91 19.58 -8.09
C LEU A 403 -11.31 19.03 -8.40
N LYS A 404 -12.33 19.87 -8.31
CA LYS A 404 -13.70 19.48 -8.67
C LYS A 404 -13.82 19.07 -10.13
N LEU A 405 -13.22 19.82 -11.05
CA LEU A 405 -13.20 19.50 -12.48
C LEU A 405 -12.56 18.13 -12.72
N LEU A 406 -11.43 17.86 -12.10
CA LEU A 406 -10.73 16.57 -12.24
C LEU A 406 -11.57 15.43 -11.68
N LYS A 407 -12.21 15.61 -10.52
CA LYS A 407 -13.12 14.62 -9.93
C LYS A 407 -14.31 14.33 -10.87
N ASP A 408 -14.97 15.35 -11.37
CA ASP A 408 -16.11 15.21 -12.28
C ASP A 408 -15.69 14.49 -13.58
N THR A 409 -14.48 14.75 -14.07
CA THR A 409 -13.89 14.06 -15.23
C THR A 409 -13.71 12.57 -14.97
N VAL A 410 -13.20 12.20 -13.80
CA VAL A 410 -13.02 10.79 -13.41
C VAL A 410 -14.38 10.08 -13.34
N ILE A 411 -15.37 10.71 -12.72
CA ILE A 411 -16.73 10.13 -12.58
C ILE A 411 -17.39 9.92 -13.95
N ALA A 412 -17.35 10.93 -14.81
CA ALA A 412 -17.94 10.85 -16.15
C ALA A 412 -17.26 9.80 -17.04
N THR A 413 -15.93 9.71 -16.98
CA THR A 413 -15.16 8.72 -17.72
C THR A 413 -15.46 7.30 -17.23
N ASN A 414 -15.53 7.11 -15.92
CA ASN A 414 -15.92 5.83 -15.33
C ASN A 414 -17.30 5.38 -15.79
N LYS A 415 -18.30 6.27 -15.75
CA LYS A 415 -19.65 5.96 -16.23
C LYS A 415 -19.64 5.50 -17.68
N LYS A 416 -18.97 6.25 -18.55
CA LYS A 416 -18.85 5.92 -19.99
C LYS A 416 -18.24 4.55 -20.22
N TRP A 417 -17.14 4.25 -19.54
CA TRP A 417 -16.44 2.97 -19.72
C TRP A 417 -17.13 1.80 -19.02
N ALA A 418 -17.79 2.03 -17.88
CA ALA A 418 -18.64 1.03 -17.24
C ALA A 418 -19.81 0.63 -18.17
N ASP A 419 -20.47 1.60 -18.79
CA ASP A 419 -21.53 1.34 -19.77
C ASP A 419 -21.00 0.55 -20.98
N LEU A 420 -19.80 0.90 -21.49
CA LEU A 420 -19.17 0.17 -22.59
C LEU A 420 -18.89 -1.30 -22.22
N LEU A 421 -18.45 -1.54 -21.00
CA LEU A 421 -18.11 -2.88 -20.50
C LEU A 421 -19.33 -3.66 -19.97
N GLY A 422 -20.48 -3.03 -19.86
CA GLY A 422 -21.69 -3.65 -19.32
C GLY A 422 -21.60 -3.96 -17.82
N ILE A 423 -20.82 -3.19 -17.06
CA ILE A 423 -20.69 -3.32 -15.61
C ILE A 423 -21.33 -2.11 -14.89
N PRO A 424 -21.71 -2.24 -13.61
CA PRO A 424 -22.21 -1.10 -12.85
C PRO A 424 -21.21 0.06 -12.80
N GLN A 425 -21.72 1.30 -12.83
CA GLN A 425 -20.92 2.47 -12.52
C GLN A 425 -20.36 2.37 -11.10
N SER A 426 -19.10 2.79 -10.90
CA SER A 426 -18.46 2.78 -9.59
C SER A 426 -19.18 3.72 -8.62
N THR A 427 -19.42 3.25 -7.40
CA THR A 427 -20.10 4.03 -6.37
C THR A 427 -19.21 5.09 -5.73
N ALA A 428 -17.89 4.92 -5.81
CA ALA A 428 -16.89 5.90 -5.41
C ALA A 428 -15.63 5.74 -6.27
N THR A 429 -14.95 6.84 -6.58
CA THR A 429 -13.92 6.86 -7.63
C THR A 429 -12.58 7.45 -7.22
N THR A 430 -12.52 8.41 -6.32
CA THR A 430 -11.32 9.24 -6.10
C THR A 430 -10.79 9.19 -4.69
N CYS A 431 -9.47 9.21 -4.57
CA CYS A 431 -8.73 9.21 -3.31
C CYS A 431 -7.38 9.91 -3.46
N VAL A 432 -6.62 9.99 -2.40
CA VAL A 432 -5.17 10.24 -2.46
C VAL A 432 -4.48 9.17 -1.64
N LYS A 433 -3.75 8.29 -2.32
CA LYS A 433 -2.96 7.24 -1.64
C LYS A 433 -1.56 7.75 -1.33
N PRO A 434 -0.90 7.24 -0.27
CA PRO A 434 0.53 7.43 -0.10
C PRO A 434 1.24 6.57 -1.16
N SER A 435 1.86 7.22 -2.14
CA SER A 435 2.53 6.53 -3.24
C SER A 435 3.96 6.17 -2.81
N GLY A 436 4.18 4.91 -2.48
CA GLY A 436 5.51 4.40 -2.14
C GLY A 436 6.34 4.12 -3.40
N THR A 437 6.33 2.88 -3.86
CA THR A 437 7.14 2.44 -5.01
C THR A 437 6.79 3.15 -6.32
N VAL A 438 5.51 3.48 -6.56
CA VAL A 438 5.10 4.19 -7.77
C VAL A 438 5.75 5.59 -7.84
N SER A 439 5.79 6.34 -6.74
CA SER A 439 6.44 7.64 -6.72
C SER A 439 7.96 7.55 -6.97
N GLN A 440 8.59 6.47 -6.53
CA GLN A 440 10.00 6.17 -6.83
C GLN A 440 10.20 5.87 -8.33
N LEU A 441 9.34 5.05 -8.91
CA LEU A 441 9.39 4.71 -10.32
C LEU A 441 9.15 5.93 -11.22
N THR A 442 8.25 6.81 -10.83
CA THR A 442 7.85 7.97 -11.64
C THR A 442 8.67 9.23 -11.34
N ASP A 443 9.51 9.22 -10.32
CA ASP A 443 10.22 10.40 -9.79
C ASP A 443 9.24 11.55 -9.53
N SER A 444 8.40 11.36 -8.54
CA SER A 444 7.42 12.35 -8.10
C SER A 444 7.36 12.41 -6.58
N ALA A 445 6.81 13.50 -6.04
CA ALA A 445 6.43 13.54 -4.62
C ALA A 445 5.37 12.47 -4.34
N SER A 446 5.37 11.89 -3.15
CA SER A 446 4.50 10.80 -2.76
C SER A 446 3.11 11.30 -2.36
N GLY A 447 2.09 11.08 -3.18
CA GLY A 447 0.71 11.46 -2.89
C GLY A 447 0.57 12.93 -2.54
N ILE A 448 0.06 13.21 -1.35
CA ILE A 448 -0.12 14.57 -0.81
C ILE A 448 1.10 15.08 -0.03
N HIS A 449 2.10 14.23 0.18
CA HIS A 449 3.27 14.56 0.99
C HIS A 449 4.26 15.45 0.23
N ALA A 450 4.95 16.32 0.98
CA ALA A 450 6.00 17.17 0.45
C ALA A 450 7.25 16.37 0.06
N ARG A 451 8.08 16.94 -0.82
CA ARG A 451 9.43 16.43 -1.09
C ARG A 451 10.29 16.52 0.17
N HIS A 452 11.28 15.64 0.26
CA HIS A 452 12.18 15.63 1.43
C HIS A 452 12.92 16.95 1.60
N ALA A 453 13.58 17.43 0.55
CA ALA A 453 14.35 18.67 0.52
C ALA A 453 14.54 19.16 -0.92
N PRO A 454 15.02 20.40 -1.17
CA PRO A 454 15.38 20.85 -2.54
C PRO A 454 16.43 19.97 -3.21
N TYR A 455 17.42 19.53 -2.44
CA TYR A 455 18.43 18.54 -2.83
C TYR A 455 18.50 17.48 -1.74
N TYR A 456 18.55 16.23 -2.12
CA TYR A 456 18.63 15.12 -1.16
C TYR A 456 19.28 13.88 -1.76
N VAL A 457 19.66 12.97 -0.88
CA VAL A 457 20.23 11.67 -1.24
C VAL A 457 19.23 10.59 -0.85
N ARG A 458 18.94 9.73 -1.78
CA ARG A 458 18.21 8.49 -1.52
C ARG A 458 19.18 7.34 -1.41
N THR A 459 19.12 6.59 -0.30
CA THR A 459 19.94 5.40 -0.11
C THR A 459 19.12 4.13 -0.29
N VAL A 460 19.79 3.11 -0.82
CA VAL A 460 19.22 1.79 -1.06
C VAL A 460 20.21 0.74 -0.56
N ARG A 461 19.72 -0.27 0.15
CA ARG A 461 20.52 -1.39 0.66
C ARG A 461 20.42 -2.59 -0.25
N GLY A 462 21.55 -3.32 -0.40
CA GLY A 462 21.62 -4.57 -1.13
C GLY A 462 22.51 -5.58 -0.44
N ASP A 463 22.08 -6.85 -0.47
CA ASP A 463 22.92 -7.96 -0.03
C ASP A 463 24.07 -8.16 -1.03
N VAL A 464 25.30 -8.26 -0.53
CA VAL A 464 26.50 -8.42 -1.37
C VAL A 464 26.46 -9.67 -2.25
N LYS A 465 25.63 -10.66 -1.91
CA LYS A 465 25.46 -11.89 -2.69
C LYS A 465 24.45 -11.75 -3.83
N ASP A 466 23.62 -10.74 -3.81
CA ASP A 466 22.60 -10.55 -4.84
C ASP A 466 23.22 -10.06 -6.16
N SER A 467 22.76 -10.64 -7.26
CA SER A 467 23.22 -10.31 -8.62
C SER A 467 23.06 -8.83 -8.96
N LEU A 468 21.93 -8.24 -8.57
CA LEU A 468 21.65 -6.82 -8.82
C LEU A 468 22.61 -5.92 -8.03
N THR A 469 22.90 -6.26 -6.77
CA THR A 469 23.87 -5.56 -5.93
C THR A 469 25.27 -5.61 -6.55
N GLN A 470 25.72 -6.79 -6.95
CA GLN A 470 27.02 -6.97 -7.62
C GLN A 470 27.11 -6.18 -8.93
N PHE A 471 26.08 -6.19 -9.73
CA PHE A 471 25.98 -5.40 -10.95
C PHE A 471 26.14 -3.90 -10.67
N LEU A 472 25.37 -3.34 -9.73
CA LEU A 472 25.45 -1.92 -9.37
C LEU A 472 26.82 -1.51 -8.81
N MET A 473 27.45 -2.38 -8.02
CA MET A 473 28.81 -2.13 -7.55
C MET A 473 29.81 -2.07 -8.71
N ASN A 474 29.72 -2.99 -9.66
CA ASN A 474 30.59 -3.02 -10.84
C ASN A 474 30.35 -1.88 -11.82
N GLN A 475 29.16 -1.31 -11.81
CA GLN A 475 28.83 -0.08 -12.57
C GLN A 475 29.28 1.21 -11.85
N ASN A 476 29.96 1.08 -10.70
CA ASN A 476 30.48 2.19 -9.92
C ASN A 476 29.42 3.19 -9.40
N ILE A 477 28.23 2.71 -9.09
CA ILE A 477 27.28 3.51 -8.31
C ILE A 477 27.91 3.81 -6.95
N PRO A 478 27.90 5.06 -6.46
CA PRO A 478 28.44 5.41 -5.16
C PRO A 478 27.85 4.53 -4.06
N ASN A 479 28.70 3.88 -3.30
CA ASN A 479 28.30 2.92 -2.28
C ASN A 479 29.28 2.88 -1.12
N GLU A 480 28.82 2.36 0.00
CA GLU A 480 29.61 2.08 1.19
C GLU A 480 29.04 0.85 1.92
N PRO A 481 29.85 0.17 2.76
CA PRO A 481 29.32 -0.90 3.60
C PRO A 481 28.24 -0.37 4.57
N ASP A 482 27.23 -1.19 4.84
CA ASP A 482 26.21 -0.87 5.85
C ASP A 482 26.85 -0.79 7.24
N PHE A 483 26.49 0.24 7.99
CA PHE A 483 27.07 0.47 9.33
C PHE A 483 26.77 -0.67 10.32
N ASN A 484 25.57 -1.22 10.25
CA ASN A 484 25.13 -2.29 11.17
C ASN A 484 25.52 -3.68 10.70
N ASN A 485 25.72 -3.90 9.40
CA ASN A 485 26.03 -5.20 8.81
C ASN A 485 27.04 -5.07 7.66
N PRO A 486 28.26 -4.60 7.93
CA PRO A 486 29.21 -4.22 6.89
C PRO A 486 29.73 -5.39 6.03
N SER A 487 29.67 -6.62 6.54
CA SER A 487 30.14 -7.80 5.81
C SER A 487 29.15 -8.33 4.77
N ASN A 488 27.85 -8.05 4.92
CA ASN A 488 26.81 -8.66 4.11
C ASN A 488 25.97 -7.65 3.33
N THR A 489 26.03 -6.37 3.68
CA THR A 489 25.13 -5.35 3.11
C THR A 489 25.90 -4.12 2.64
N VAL A 490 25.53 -3.63 1.47
CA VAL A 490 26.05 -2.41 0.85
C VAL A 490 24.94 -1.38 0.74
N VAL A 491 25.28 -0.12 0.98
CA VAL A 491 24.37 1.03 0.87
C VAL A 491 24.76 1.85 -0.36
N PHE A 492 23.85 1.93 -1.33
CA PHE A 492 24.00 2.77 -2.52
C PHE A 492 23.39 4.14 -2.29
N SER A 493 24.00 5.17 -2.87
CA SER A 493 23.53 6.56 -2.77
C SER A 493 23.18 7.11 -4.15
N PHE A 494 21.98 7.68 -4.27
CA PHE A 494 21.48 8.33 -5.49
C PHE A 494 21.18 9.80 -5.23
N PRO A 495 21.63 10.72 -6.09
CA PRO A 495 21.34 12.13 -5.93
C PRO A 495 19.95 12.49 -6.47
N PHE A 496 19.23 13.35 -5.76
CA PHE A 496 17.92 13.85 -6.15
C PHE A 496 17.85 15.36 -6.05
N LYS A 497 17.15 15.97 -7.01
CA LYS A 497 16.78 17.37 -7.02
C LYS A 497 15.26 17.49 -7.17
N SER A 498 14.62 18.19 -6.26
CA SER A 498 13.19 18.50 -6.38
C SER A 498 12.95 19.53 -7.49
N PRO A 499 11.77 19.53 -8.15
CA PRO A 499 11.37 20.63 -9.04
C PRO A 499 11.43 21.99 -8.32
N ASP A 500 11.76 23.04 -9.04
CA ASP A 500 12.00 24.37 -8.45
C ASP A 500 10.81 24.93 -7.66
N ALA A 501 9.58 24.66 -8.09
CA ALA A 501 8.34 25.11 -7.42
C ALA A 501 7.78 24.10 -6.42
N ALA A 502 8.46 22.97 -6.16
CA ALA A 502 7.98 21.93 -5.25
C ALA A 502 7.98 22.41 -3.80
N ILE A 503 6.98 21.99 -3.06
CA ILE A 503 6.90 22.16 -1.61
C ILE A 503 7.74 21.06 -0.94
N CYS A 504 8.64 21.45 -0.05
CA CYS A 504 9.46 20.54 0.74
C CYS A 504 8.93 20.44 2.18
N ARG A 505 9.27 19.33 2.86
CA ARG A 505 8.72 19.03 4.21
C ARG A 505 9.00 20.12 5.25
N THR A 506 10.12 20.86 5.12
CA THR A 506 10.46 21.95 6.03
C THR A 506 9.65 23.21 5.78
N ASP A 507 8.96 23.32 4.63
CA ASP A 507 8.14 24.46 4.25
C ASP A 507 6.73 24.41 4.83
N MET A 508 6.33 23.27 5.43
CA MET A 508 4.96 23.04 5.90
C MET A 508 4.88 22.84 7.40
N LYS A 509 4.01 23.63 8.03
CA LYS A 509 3.57 23.40 9.41
C LYS A 509 2.49 22.31 9.45
N ALA A 510 2.27 21.71 10.64
CA ALA A 510 1.25 20.67 10.80
C ALA A 510 -0.16 21.14 10.38
N LEU A 511 -0.57 22.37 10.77
CA LEU A 511 -1.87 22.92 10.34
C LEU A 511 -1.98 23.12 8.84
N GLU A 512 -0.90 23.48 8.17
CA GLU A 512 -0.88 23.64 6.71
C GLU A 512 -1.09 22.29 6.03
N GLN A 513 -0.51 21.21 6.54
CA GLN A 513 -0.75 19.84 6.08
C GLN A 513 -2.22 19.45 6.27
N LEU A 514 -2.82 19.78 7.39
CA LEU A 514 -4.24 19.54 7.68
C LEU A 514 -5.17 20.34 6.76
N HIS A 515 -4.86 21.58 6.46
CA HIS A 515 -5.63 22.40 5.52
C HIS A 515 -5.58 21.83 4.10
N VAL A 516 -4.43 21.37 3.65
CA VAL A 516 -4.29 20.68 2.36
C VAL A 516 -5.10 19.38 2.36
N TRP A 517 -4.98 18.58 3.40
CA TRP A 517 -5.78 17.36 3.56
C TRP A 517 -7.28 17.64 3.41
N LYS A 518 -7.78 18.65 4.12
CA LYS A 518 -9.20 19.03 4.09
C LYS A 518 -9.64 19.49 2.69
N ARG A 519 -8.83 20.29 2.01
CA ARG A 519 -9.13 20.77 0.65
C ARG A 519 -9.26 19.60 -0.34
N PHE A 520 -8.35 18.63 -0.30
CA PHE A 520 -8.42 17.46 -1.16
C PHE A 520 -9.56 16.52 -0.76
N SER A 521 -9.85 16.39 0.52
CA SER A 521 -11.02 15.64 1.00
C SER A 521 -12.31 16.24 0.50
N ASP A 522 -12.47 17.56 0.57
CA ASP A 522 -13.72 18.24 0.22
C ASP A 522 -13.96 18.34 -1.30
N HIS A 523 -12.90 18.50 -2.11
CA HIS A 523 -13.03 18.86 -3.52
C HIS A 523 -12.60 17.79 -4.51
N TRP A 524 -11.73 16.88 -4.14
CA TRP A 524 -11.25 15.79 -4.99
C TRP A 524 -11.80 14.42 -4.60
N CYS A 525 -11.72 14.06 -3.31
CA CYS A 525 -11.97 12.69 -2.87
C CYS A 525 -13.46 12.37 -2.75
N GLU A 526 -13.86 11.25 -3.33
CA GLU A 526 -15.09 10.54 -2.95
C GLU A 526 -14.80 9.53 -1.82
N HIS A 527 -13.57 9.10 -1.69
CA HIS A 527 -13.01 8.41 -0.51
C HIS A 527 -12.31 9.43 0.39
N LYS A 528 -11.03 9.23 0.66
CA LYS A 528 -10.25 10.08 1.56
C LYS A 528 -8.84 10.35 1.02
N PRO A 529 -8.21 11.46 1.39
CA PRO A 529 -6.77 11.55 1.25
C PRO A 529 -6.09 10.85 2.42
N SER A 530 -5.08 10.04 2.13
CA SER A 530 -4.20 9.49 3.15
C SER A 530 -3.10 10.48 3.46
N VAL A 531 -2.92 10.82 4.72
CA VAL A 531 -1.82 11.65 5.19
C VAL A 531 -1.33 11.20 6.55
N THR A 532 -0.03 11.28 6.73
CA THR A 532 0.58 11.32 8.06
C THR A 532 1.07 12.72 8.32
N VAL A 533 0.49 13.36 9.30
CA VAL A 533 0.86 14.71 9.70
C VAL A 533 2.06 14.65 10.63
N SER A 534 3.16 15.29 10.22
CA SER A 534 4.34 15.46 11.07
C SER A 534 4.10 16.64 12.02
N VAL A 535 4.16 16.39 13.33
CA VAL A 535 3.83 17.35 14.37
C VAL A 535 5.04 17.66 15.21
N LYS A 536 5.47 18.94 15.23
CA LYS A 536 6.55 19.41 16.11
C LYS A 536 6.05 19.52 17.55
N GLU A 537 6.96 19.49 18.51
CA GLU A 537 6.64 19.47 19.94
C GLU A 537 5.66 20.60 20.34
N HIS A 538 5.85 21.80 19.83
CA HIS A 538 5.00 22.94 20.16
C HIS A 538 3.65 22.97 19.41
N GLU A 539 3.44 22.10 18.44
CA GLU A 539 2.24 22.08 17.58
C GLU A 539 1.14 21.15 18.08
N TRP A 540 1.43 20.24 19.01
CA TRP A 540 0.49 19.18 19.42
C TRP A 540 -0.85 19.67 19.96
N VAL A 541 -0.83 20.74 20.77
CA VAL A 541 -2.07 21.29 21.36
C VAL A 541 -2.92 21.96 20.27
N GLU A 542 -2.31 22.71 19.40
CA GLU A 542 -2.95 23.39 18.27
C GLU A 542 -3.57 22.38 17.29
N VAL A 543 -2.82 21.33 16.95
CA VAL A 543 -3.29 20.26 16.08
C VAL A 543 -4.46 19.49 16.71
N GLY A 544 -4.38 19.18 18.00
CA GLY A 544 -5.47 18.56 18.74
C GLY A 544 -6.75 19.39 18.73
N ASN A 545 -6.62 20.69 18.96
CA ASN A 545 -7.74 21.62 18.90
C ASN A 545 -8.38 21.65 17.49
N TRP A 546 -7.58 21.70 16.44
CA TRP A 546 -8.07 21.68 15.07
C TRP A 546 -8.82 20.37 14.76
N CYS A 547 -8.26 19.22 15.17
CA CYS A 547 -8.88 17.92 14.96
C CYS A 547 -10.25 17.84 15.67
N TYR A 548 -10.33 18.31 16.91
CA TYR A 548 -11.60 18.28 17.64
C TYR A 548 -12.63 19.24 17.02
N SER A 549 -12.22 20.44 16.63
CA SER A 549 -13.10 21.42 16.00
C SER A 549 -13.61 21.01 14.62
N ASN A 550 -12.86 20.15 13.91
CA ASN A 550 -13.20 19.66 12.58
C ASN A 550 -13.54 18.16 12.59
N PHE A 551 -13.88 17.60 13.73
CA PHE A 551 -14.03 16.14 13.91
C PHE A 551 -15.08 15.54 12.97
N ASP A 552 -16.16 16.25 12.68
CA ASP A 552 -17.23 15.80 11.80
C ASP A 552 -16.78 15.58 10.34
N SER A 553 -15.67 16.20 9.93
CA SER A 553 -15.09 16.04 8.60
C SER A 553 -13.84 15.13 8.56
N LEU A 554 -13.35 14.70 9.72
CA LEU A 554 -12.18 13.82 9.84
C LEU A 554 -12.58 12.37 9.65
N SER A 555 -12.52 11.86 8.41
CA SER A 555 -12.81 10.45 8.14
C SER A 555 -11.65 9.52 8.49
N GLY A 556 -10.40 9.96 8.38
CA GLY A 556 -9.22 9.16 8.75
C GLY A 556 -7.93 9.95 8.63
N ILE A 557 -7.11 9.91 9.67
CA ILE A 557 -5.85 10.65 9.71
C ILE A 557 -4.88 10.02 10.71
N SER A 558 -3.59 10.11 10.42
CA SER A 558 -2.50 9.63 11.26
C SER A 558 -1.51 10.76 11.57
N PHE A 559 -0.82 10.64 12.70
CA PHE A 559 0.13 11.63 13.18
C PHE A 559 1.45 10.98 13.55
N LEU A 560 2.56 11.71 13.36
CA LEU A 560 3.87 11.33 13.86
C LEU A 560 4.57 12.53 14.46
N PRO A 561 5.37 12.34 15.52
CA PRO A 561 6.30 13.36 15.97
C PRO A 561 7.26 13.75 14.84
N PHE A 562 7.44 15.05 14.62
CA PHE A 562 8.43 15.53 13.67
C PHE A 562 9.83 15.15 14.17
N SER A 563 10.65 14.56 13.30
CA SER A 563 12.03 14.21 13.61
C SER A 563 12.98 14.89 12.63
N ASP A 564 13.87 15.73 13.18
CA ASP A 564 15.00 16.31 12.45
C ASP A 564 16.24 15.42 12.49
N HIS A 565 16.16 14.27 13.18
CA HIS A 565 17.32 13.41 13.39
C HIS A 565 17.59 12.59 12.12
N SER A 566 18.64 12.99 11.39
CA SER A 566 19.26 12.13 10.40
C SER A 566 20.15 11.13 11.15
N TYR A 567 19.81 9.85 11.11
CA TYR A 567 20.72 8.80 11.52
C TYR A 567 21.62 8.39 10.36
N ARG A 568 22.76 7.80 10.70
CA ARG A 568 23.76 7.39 9.70
C ARG A 568 23.12 6.43 8.67
N GLN A 569 23.34 6.73 7.39
CA GLN A 569 22.80 5.96 6.26
C GLN A 569 21.26 5.91 6.24
N ALA A 570 20.60 6.99 6.68
CA ALA A 570 19.15 7.12 6.58
C ALA A 570 18.68 6.99 5.13
N PRO A 571 17.46 6.46 4.86
CA PRO A 571 16.89 6.31 3.51
C PRO A 571 16.83 7.60 2.73
N TYR A 572 16.55 8.72 3.41
CA TYR A 572 16.56 10.06 2.87
C TYR A 572 17.51 10.93 3.69
N GLN A 573 18.38 11.65 3.00
CA GLN A 573 19.36 12.52 3.62
C GLN A 573 19.34 13.89 2.96
N ASP A 574 19.30 14.95 3.75
CA ASP A 574 19.44 16.32 3.25
C ASP A 574 20.78 16.49 2.55
N SER A 575 20.80 17.24 1.47
CA SER A 575 22.00 17.56 0.71
C SER A 575 22.03 19.04 0.38
N THR A 576 23.23 19.62 0.36
CA THR A 576 23.44 20.93 -0.24
C THR A 576 23.53 20.79 -1.77
N LYS A 577 23.36 21.92 -2.47
CA LYS A 577 23.55 21.96 -3.93
C LYS A 577 24.94 21.50 -4.35
N GLN A 578 25.96 21.83 -3.55
CA GLN A 578 27.35 21.42 -3.83
C GLN A 578 27.57 19.92 -3.63
N GLU A 579 27.05 19.36 -2.55
CA GLU A 579 27.07 17.91 -2.28
C GLU A 579 26.31 17.15 -3.36
N TYR A 580 25.16 17.66 -3.78
CA TYR A 580 24.39 17.10 -4.90
C TYR A 580 25.21 17.06 -6.19
N LYS A 581 25.85 18.17 -6.57
CA LYS A 581 26.70 18.24 -7.76
C LYS A 581 27.89 17.28 -7.68
N LYS A 582 28.50 17.16 -6.49
CA LYS A 582 29.61 16.24 -6.25
C LYS A 582 29.16 14.79 -6.43
N LEU A 583 27.99 14.43 -5.88
CA LEU A 583 27.45 13.08 -6.01
C LEU A 583 27.05 12.78 -7.47
N CYS A 584 26.44 13.73 -8.16
CA CYS A 584 26.15 13.58 -9.60
C CYS A 584 27.43 13.32 -10.44
N ALA A 585 28.51 14.02 -10.12
CA ALA A 585 29.79 13.83 -10.79
C ALA A 585 30.43 12.45 -10.47
N ALA A 586 30.14 11.89 -9.30
CA ALA A 586 30.59 10.56 -8.88
C ALA A 586 29.74 9.43 -9.49
N MET A 587 28.53 9.72 -9.97
CA MET A 587 27.69 8.74 -10.67
C MET A 587 28.33 8.37 -12.01
N PRO A 588 28.17 7.13 -12.49
CA PRO A 588 28.62 6.75 -13.84
C PRO A 588 27.86 7.57 -14.90
N ASP A 589 28.53 7.87 -16.01
CA ASP A 589 27.92 8.63 -17.13
C ASP A 589 26.72 7.89 -17.72
N ALA A 590 26.81 6.57 -17.81
CA ALA A 590 25.74 5.68 -18.26
C ALA A 590 25.90 4.30 -17.63
N ILE A 591 24.78 3.67 -17.27
CA ILE A 591 24.74 2.27 -16.86
C ILE A 591 24.26 1.44 -18.04
N ASP A 592 25.02 0.44 -18.44
CA ASP A 592 24.57 -0.55 -19.41
C ASP A 592 23.74 -1.63 -18.73
N TRP A 593 22.44 -1.42 -18.65
CA TRP A 593 21.51 -2.38 -18.03
C TRP A 593 21.41 -3.72 -18.75
N LYS A 594 21.86 -3.82 -19.99
CA LYS A 594 21.95 -5.10 -20.71
C LYS A 594 23.02 -6.01 -20.11
N GLU A 595 24.09 -5.45 -19.55
CA GLU A 595 25.10 -6.23 -18.83
C GLU A 595 24.55 -6.92 -17.59
N PHE A 596 23.48 -6.42 -16.99
CA PHE A 596 22.82 -7.06 -15.87
C PHE A 596 22.36 -8.50 -16.19
N ASP A 597 21.97 -8.76 -17.42
CA ASP A 597 21.54 -10.08 -17.88
C ASP A 597 22.68 -11.13 -17.78
N ASN A 598 23.94 -10.68 -17.71
CA ASN A 598 25.10 -11.54 -17.51
C ASN A 598 25.34 -11.91 -16.05
N TYR A 599 24.81 -11.13 -15.12
CA TYR A 599 24.95 -11.37 -13.67
C TYR A 599 23.90 -12.32 -13.12
N GLU A 600 22.74 -12.38 -13.72
CA GLU A 600 21.61 -13.17 -13.27
C GLU A 600 21.36 -14.32 -14.27
N LYS A 601 21.61 -15.55 -13.83
CA LYS A 601 21.50 -16.75 -14.67
C LYS A 601 20.24 -17.55 -14.42
N GLU A 602 19.54 -17.26 -13.34
CA GLU A 602 18.29 -17.89 -12.93
C GLU A 602 17.36 -16.84 -12.35
N ASP A 603 16.09 -17.18 -12.21
CA ASP A 603 15.11 -16.28 -11.64
C ASP A 603 15.38 -15.99 -10.16
N ASN A 604 16.00 -14.85 -9.89
CA ASN A 604 16.20 -14.30 -8.56
C ASN A 604 15.22 -13.16 -8.23
N THR A 605 14.15 -13.01 -9.02
CA THR A 605 13.12 -12.01 -8.71
C THR A 605 12.54 -12.31 -7.33
N LYS A 606 12.52 -11.29 -6.47
CA LYS A 606 11.84 -11.36 -5.18
C LYS A 606 10.39 -10.95 -5.40
N ALA A 607 9.44 -11.64 -4.75
CA ALA A 607 8.10 -11.11 -4.64
C ALA A 607 8.24 -9.71 -4.03
N SER A 608 7.64 -8.71 -4.66
CA SER A 608 7.92 -7.33 -4.29
C SER A 608 7.61 -7.10 -2.81
N GLN A 609 8.62 -6.68 -2.11
CA GLN A 609 8.49 -6.13 -0.78
C GLN A 609 7.99 -4.70 -0.93
N GLU A 610 6.67 -4.53 -1.06
CA GLU A 610 6.12 -3.20 -0.94
C GLU A 610 6.25 -2.76 0.51
N LEU A 611 6.90 -1.62 0.70
CA LEU A 611 6.87 -0.92 1.96
C LEU A 611 5.43 -0.61 2.32
N ALA A 612 4.91 -1.24 3.35
CA ALA A 612 3.79 -0.68 4.04
C ALA A 612 4.23 0.72 4.46
N CYS A 613 3.64 1.75 3.90
CA CYS A 613 3.82 3.09 4.42
C CYS A 613 3.25 3.12 5.83
N SER A 614 4.07 2.81 6.81
CA SER A 614 3.79 3.26 8.14
C SER A 614 4.00 4.76 8.13
N ALA A 615 2.88 5.48 8.03
CA ALA A 615 2.82 6.89 8.37
C ALA A 615 3.74 7.82 7.56
N GLY A 616 3.76 7.72 6.23
CA GLY A 616 4.44 8.71 5.37
C GLY A 616 5.96 8.66 5.41
N VAL A 617 6.56 7.77 6.16
CA VAL A 617 7.99 7.49 6.13
C VAL A 617 8.21 6.27 5.25
N CYS A 618 8.69 6.49 4.04
CA CYS A 618 9.21 5.40 3.21
C CYS A 618 10.43 4.81 3.90
N GLU A 619 10.25 3.65 4.50
CA GLU A 619 11.35 2.91 5.09
C GLU A 619 12.31 2.34 4.04
N VAL A 620 13.43 1.86 4.53
CA VAL A 620 14.55 1.29 3.81
C VAL A 620 14.12 0.35 2.69
N VAL A 621 14.52 0.64 1.47
CA VAL A 621 14.41 -0.29 0.34
C VAL A 621 15.60 -1.24 0.40
N ASP A 622 15.35 -2.48 0.77
CA ASP A 622 16.34 -3.55 0.67
C ASP A 622 16.23 -4.22 -0.70
N ILE A 623 17.36 -4.45 -1.34
CA ILE A 623 17.46 -5.16 -2.62
C ILE A 623 17.35 -6.67 -2.38
#